data_9878bf9ec8e8e9aa6e0ef2d68d75e240
#
_entry.id   9878bf9ec8e8e9aa6e0ef2d68d75e240
#
_cell.length_a   1.000
_cell.length_b   1.000
_cell.length_c   1.000
_cell.angle_alpha   90.00
_cell.angle_beta   90.00
_cell.angle_gamma   90.00
#
_symmetry.space_group_name_H-M   'P 1'
#
loop_
_entity.id
_entity.type
_entity.pdbx_description
1 polymer ?
#
loop_
_entity_poly.entity_id
_entity_poly.type
_entity_poly.pdbx_seq_one_letter_code
_entity_poly.pdbx_strand_id
1 'polypeptide(L)'
;MKKSMLNVTILALVLVNLVLTVILTFSLVSTNKKTNSLINKVAQIIDLDVAGGVSNNNSSTGSGIENVSYIDIKNNDSTDIIVSYVDNGKTRYAVLSVSVGLNSKAKDYSTVSTSVDNGMKVLVNKITNEANKYTYSTISANKSTMETDLLKEFQELFKTETIQSVLINIVVQ
;
A
#
# COMPACT_ATOMS: atom_id res chain seq x y z
N MET A 1 -56.78 39.50 -11.95
CA MET A 1 -55.32 39.78 -11.82
C MET A 1 -54.64 39.08 -10.65
N LYS A 2 -55.20 38.90 -9.47
CA LYS A 2 -54.53 38.25 -8.32
C LYS A 2 -54.18 36.76 -8.51
N LYS A 3 -55.02 35.99 -9.25
CA LYS A 3 -54.76 34.54 -9.50
C LYS A 3 -53.57 34.31 -10.47
N SER A 4 -53.35 35.21 -11.42
CA SER A 4 -52.23 35.12 -12.35
C SER A 4 -50.88 35.39 -11.65
N MET A 5 -50.84 36.35 -10.74
CA MET A 5 -49.63 36.64 -9.96
C MET A 5 -49.23 35.46 -9.04
N LEU A 6 -50.23 34.81 -8.42
CA LEU A 6 -49.98 33.65 -7.55
C LEU A 6 -49.37 32.50 -8.33
N ASN A 7 -49.88 32.22 -9.52
CA ASN A 7 -49.36 31.15 -10.38
C ASN A 7 -47.91 31.41 -10.83
N VAL A 8 -47.57 32.64 -11.17
CA VAL A 8 -46.21 33.05 -11.53
C VAL A 8 -45.25 32.90 -10.33
N THR A 9 -45.71 33.27 -9.13
CA THR A 9 -44.88 33.09 -7.93
C THR A 9 -44.62 31.64 -7.58
N ILE A 10 -45.65 30.77 -7.71
CA ILE A 10 -45.50 29.34 -7.50
C ILE A 10 -44.55 28.73 -8.54
N LEU A 11 -44.68 29.12 -9.83
CA LEU A 11 -43.79 28.64 -10.89
C LEU A 11 -42.32 29.03 -10.63
N ALA A 12 -42.10 30.29 -10.20
CA ALA A 12 -40.75 30.75 -9.86
C ALA A 12 -40.16 29.98 -8.67
N LEU A 13 -40.95 29.69 -7.66
CA LEU A 13 -40.52 28.94 -6.49
C LEU A 13 -40.15 27.48 -6.83
N VAL A 14 -40.95 26.84 -7.69
CA VAL A 14 -40.68 25.49 -8.19
C VAL A 14 -39.38 25.45 -8.99
N LEU A 15 -39.13 26.45 -9.84
CA LEU A 15 -37.93 26.56 -10.65
C LEU A 15 -36.67 26.74 -9.80
N VAL A 16 -36.72 27.59 -8.76
CA VAL A 16 -35.65 27.79 -7.81
C VAL A 16 -35.36 26.49 -7.04
N ASN A 17 -36.40 25.78 -6.60
CA ASN A 17 -36.26 24.51 -5.89
C ASN A 17 -35.62 23.42 -6.77
N LEU A 18 -35.98 23.38 -8.05
CA LEU A 18 -35.40 22.43 -9.02
C LEU A 18 -33.92 22.72 -9.24
N VAL A 19 -33.52 23.98 -9.38
CA VAL A 19 -32.09 24.35 -9.52
C VAL A 19 -31.29 23.98 -8.26
N LEU A 20 -31.85 24.26 -7.07
CA LEU A 20 -31.23 23.89 -5.78
C LEU A 20 -31.03 22.38 -5.66
N THR A 21 -32.03 21.58 -6.06
CA THR A 21 -31.94 20.10 -6.04
C THR A 21 -30.83 19.59 -6.95
N VAL A 22 -30.71 20.16 -8.16
CA VAL A 22 -29.63 19.79 -9.08
C VAL A 22 -28.24 20.09 -8.48
N ILE A 23 -28.06 21.29 -7.90
CA ILE A 23 -26.80 21.68 -7.26
C ILE A 23 -26.46 20.74 -6.08
N LEU A 24 -27.44 20.43 -5.23
CA LEU A 24 -27.25 19.49 -4.11
C LEU A 24 -26.87 18.09 -4.59
N THR A 25 -27.52 17.60 -5.64
CA THR A 25 -27.23 16.28 -6.20
C THR A 25 -25.78 16.21 -6.72
N PHE A 26 -25.30 17.21 -7.45
CA PHE A 26 -23.92 17.27 -7.91
C PHE A 26 -22.92 17.40 -6.75
N SER A 27 -23.25 18.16 -5.72
CA SER A 27 -22.42 18.32 -4.52
C SER A 27 -22.26 17.00 -3.75
N LEU A 28 -23.37 16.25 -3.60
CA LEU A 28 -23.37 14.93 -2.91
C LEU A 28 -22.53 13.88 -3.68
N VAL A 29 -22.66 13.83 -5.00
CA VAL A 29 -21.89 12.89 -5.83
C VAL A 29 -20.39 13.17 -5.76
N SER A 30 -20.00 14.45 -5.76
CA SER A 30 -18.60 14.86 -5.63
C SER A 30 -18.02 14.51 -4.25
N THR A 31 -18.80 14.66 -3.19
CA THR A 31 -18.40 14.33 -1.82
C THR A 31 -18.24 12.82 -1.62
N ASN A 32 -19.16 12.01 -2.18
CA ASN A 32 -19.08 10.55 -2.10
C ASN A 32 -17.83 10.00 -2.81
N LYS A 33 -17.42 10.57 -3.94
CA LYS A 33 -16.18 10.17 -4.62
C LYS A 33 -14.93 10.45 -3.78
N LYS A 34 -14.87 11.60 -3.10
CA LYS A 34 -13.77 11.95 -2.19
C LYS A 34 -13.76 11.09 -0.93
N THR A 35 -14.92 10.80 -0.37
CA THR A 35 -15.06 9.94 0.81
C THR A 35 -14.65 8.50 0.50
N ASN A 36 -15.08 7.95 -0.64
CA ASN A 36 -14.66 6.60 -1.05
C ASN A 36 -13.15 6.53 -1.35
N SER A 37 -12.56 7.58 -1.92
CA SER A 37 -11.11 7.65 -2.12
C SER A 37 -10.34 7.71 -0.79
N LEU A 38 -10.86 8.41 0.21
CA LEU A 38 -10.29 8.45 1.55
C LEU A 38 -10.46 7.10 2.27
N ILE A 39 -11.64 6.49 2.18
CA ILE A 39 -11.90 5.17 2.77
C ILE A 39 -10.97 4.12 2.15
N ASN A 40 -10.80 4.13 0.83
CA ASN A 40 -9.89 3.20 0.16
C ASN A 40 -8.41 3.43 0.55
N LYS A 41 -7.99 4.69 0.73
CA LYS A 41 -6.64 4.99 1.22
C LYS A 41 -6.44 4.58 2.68
N VAL A 42 -7.45 4.78 3.53
CA VAL A 42 -7.42 4.35 4.92
C VAL A 42 -7.50 2.82 5.01
N ALA A 43 -8.31 2.17 4.17
CA ALA A 43 -8.38 0.71 4.09
C ALA A 43 -7.05 0.08 3.64
N GLN A 44 -6.34 0.72 2.70
CA GLN A 44 -4.99 0.30 2.30
C GLN A 44 -3.96 0.46 3.43
N ILE A 45 -4.13 1.45 4.31
CA ILE A 45 -3.22 1.67 5.44
C ILE A 45 -3.50 0.70 6.59
N ILE A 46 -4.76 0.26 6.76
CA ILE A 46 -5.19 -0.57 7.89
C ILE A 46 -5.38 -2.03 7.45
N ASP A 47 -5.24 -2.31 6.15
CA ASP A 47 -5.51 -3.63 5.55
C ASP A 47 -6.93 -4.17 5.93
N LEU A 48 -7.87 -3.24 6.04
CA LEU A 48 -9.26 -3.57 6.34
C LEU A 48 -10.01 -3.77 5.03
N ASP A 49 -10.29 -5.02 4.70
CA ASP A 49 -11.15 -5.40 3.57
C ASP A 49 -12.59 -4.94 3.86
N VAL A 50 -12.98 -3.77 3.34
CA VAL A 50 -14.36 -3.33 3.40
C VAL A 50 -15.14 -4.09 2.33
N ALA A 51 -15.68 -5.23 2.71
CA ALA A 51 -16.66 -5.99 1.94
C ALA A 51 -17.88 -5.10 1.68
N GLY A 52 -17.95 -4.46 0.52
CA GLY A 52 -19.07 -3.61 0.10
C GLY A 52 -18.96 -3.27 -1.37
N GLY A 53 -19.47 -4.16 -2.21
CA GLY A 53 -19.42 -4.20 -3.65
C GLY A 53 -19.46 -2.89 -4.41
N VAL A 54 -18.53 -2.72 -5.32
CA VAL A 54 -18.75 -2.30 -6.72
C VAL A 54 -17.68 -2.99 -7.57
N SER A 55 -18.15 -3.90 -8.39
CA SER A 55 -17.41 -4.54 -9.47
C SER A 55 -16.89 -3.46 -10.44
N ASN A 56 -15.60 -3.32 -10.57
CA ASN A 56 -14.97 -2.84 -11.79
C ASN A 56 -13.67 -3.60 -12.01
N ASN A 57 -13.69 -4.40 -13.06
CA ASN A 57 -12.57 -5.15 -13.59
C ASN A 57 -11.34 -4.27 -13.77
N ASN A 58 -10.35 -4.48 -12.92
CA ASN A 58 -8.95 -4.40 -13.27
C ASN A 58 -8.19 -5.34 -12.34
N SER A 59 -7.62 -6.36 -12.94
CA SER A 59 -6.91 -7.45 -12.31
C SER A 59 -5.72 -6.93 -11.50
N SER A 60 -5.93 -6.72 -10.21
CA SER A 60 -4.89 -6.91 -9.21
C SER A 60 -5.54 -7.78 -8.12
N THR A 61 -5.22 -9.05 -8.18
CA THR A 61 -5.62 -10.07 -7.22
C THR A 61 -5.03 -9.70 -5.86
N GLY A 62 -5.68 -8.78 -5.14
CA GLY A 62 -5.44 -8.55 -3.73
C GLY A 62 -5.88 -9.81 -2.99
N SER A 63 -4.96 -10.75 -2.76
CA SER A 63 -5.19 -11.83 -1.82
C SER A 63 -5.32 -11.19 -0.44
N GLY A 64 -6.47 -11.34 0.20
CA GLY A 64 -6.62 -10.95 1.59
C GLY A 64 -5.51 -11.60 2.45
N ILE A 65 -5.19 -11.02 3.60
CA ILE A 65 -4.15 -11.51 4.54
C ILE A 65 -4.24 -13.01 4.79
N GLU A 66 -5.42 -13.60 4.70
CA GLU A 66 -5.68 -15.04 4.87
C GLU A 66 -4.90 -15.93 3.91
N ASN A 67 -4.44 -15.39 2.78
CA ASN A 67 -3.74 -16.15 1.74
C ASN A 67 -2.27 -15.75 1.59
N VAL A 68 -1.73 -14.95 2.51
CA VAL A 68 -0.33 -14.53 2.50
C VAL A 68 0.45 -15.30 3.57
N SER A 69 1.51 -15.99 3.15
CA SER A 69 2.47 -16.62 4.05
C SER A 69 3.71 -15.76 4.11
N TYR A 70 4.17 -15.41 5.31
CA TYR A 70 5.35 -14.58 5.51
C TYR A 70 6.58 -15.45 5.79
N ILE A 71 7.69 -15.11 5.14
CA ILE A 71 9.01 -15.71 5.37
C ILE A 71 9.95 -14.60 5.83
N ASP A 72 10.52 -14.77 7.01
CA ASP A 72 11.49 -13.83 7.56
C ASP A 72 12.84 -14.03 6.89
N ILE A 73 13.44 -12.95 6.40
CA ILE A 73 14.77 -12.99 5.81
C ILE A 73 15.81 -13.06 6.91
N LYS A 74 16.65 -14.10 6.83
CA LYS A 74 17.68 -14.37 7.82
C LYS A 74 19.07 -14.10 7.27
N ASN A 75 19.86 -13.40 8.05
CA ASN A 75 21.30 -13.29 7.88
C ASN A 75 21.99 -14.31 8.80
N ASN A 76 22.34 -15.47 8.27
CA ASN A 76 22.66 -16.67 9.02
C ASN A 76 21.48 -17.09 9.92
N ASP A 77 21.67 -17.13 11.24
CA ASP A 77 20.62 -17.52 12.20
C ASP A 77 19.83 -16.35 12.77
N SER A 78 20.18 -15.09 12.42
CA SER A 78 19.52 -13.87 12.88
C SER A 78 18.58 -13.30 11.83
N THR A 79 17.43 -12.82 12.26
CA THR A 79 16.51 -12.01 11.45
C THR A 79 16.97 -10.56 11.32
N ASP A 80 18.01 -10.16 12.05
CA ASP A 80 18.52 -8.79 12.07
C ASP A 80 19.59 -8.59 10.99
N ILE A 81 19.36 -7.64 10.12
CA ILE A 81 20.31 -7.17 9.10
C ILE A 81 20.85 -5.83 9.57
N ILE A 82 22.14 -5.80 9.94
CA ILE A 82 22.78 -4.60 10.47
C ILE A 82 23.46 -3.85 9.33
N VAL A 83 23.08 -2.59 9.15
CA VAL A 83 23.68 -1.67 8.16
C VAL A 83 24.38 -0.55 8.91
N SER A 84 25.66 -0.30 8.56
CA SER A 84 26.47 0.76 9.19
C SER A 84 26.46 2.01 8.32
N TYR A 85 26.32 3.15 8.96
CA TYR A 85 26.37 4.48 8.35
C TYR A 85 27.44 5.35 8.99
N VAL A 86 28.03 6.22 8.19
CA VAL A 86 28.89 7.28 8.73
C VAL A 86 28.06 8.56 8.80
N ASP A 87 27.77 9.03 10.01
CA ASP A 87 27.02 10.25 10.25
C ASP A 87 27.86 11.20 11.12
N ASN A 88 28.20 12.38 10.59
CA ASN A 88 29.02 13.39 11.28
C ASN A 88 30.34 12.83 11.85
N GLY A 89 31.00 11.93 11.09
CA GLY A 89 32.26 11.30 11.50
C GLY A 89 32.11 10.22 12.59
N LYS A 90 30.88 9.83 12.93
CA LYS A 90 30.59 8.73 13.86
C LYS A 90 29.94 7.58 13.10
N THR A 91 30.29 6.36 13.47
CA THR A 91 29.59 5.16 12.97
C THR A 91 28.27 5.01 13.70
N ARG A 92 27.19 4.92 12.93
CA ARG A 92 25.82 4.65 13.39
C ARG A 92 25.32 3.37 12.75
N TYR A 93 24.34 2.76 13.37
CA TYR A 93 23.78 1.49 12.89
C TYR A 93 22.27 1.59 12.70
N ALA A 94 21.78 0.99 11.63
CA ALA A 94 20.37 0.66 11.48
C ALA A 94 20.23 -0.87 11.49
N VAL A 95 19.29 -1.36 12.27
CA VAL A 95 18.92 -2.77 12.32
C VAL A 95 17.62 -2.92 11.54
N LEU A 96 17.65 -3.73 10.49
CA LEU A 96 16.52 -4.02 9.65
C LEU A 96 16.07 -5.46 9.87
N SER A 97 14.77 -5.67 10.11
CA SER A 97 14.13 -6.99 10.07
C SER A 97 13.17 -6.99 8.89
N VAL A 98 13.31 -7.95 7.98
CA VAL A 98 12.57 -7.98 6.71
C VAL A 98 11.83 -9.28 6.56
N SER A 99 10.54 -9.20 6.20
CA SER A 99 9.70 -10.36 5.89
C SER A 99 9.13 -10.23 4.49
N VAL A 100 9.07 -11.34 3.76
CA VAL A 100 8.52 -11.42 2.41
C VAL A 100 7.19 -12.15 2.46
N GLY A 101 6.13 -11.52 1.98
CA GLY A 101 4.79 -12.09 1.91
C GLY A 101 4.55 -12.77 0.56
N LEU A 102 4.23 -14.05 0.60
CA LEU A 102 3.96 -14.91 -0.55
C LEU A 102 2.49 -15.29 -0.62
N ASN A 103 1.90 -15.27 -1.82
CA ASN A 103 0.56 -15.80 -2.03
C ASN A 103 0.57 -17.34 -1.89
N SER A 104 0.03 -17.84 -0.78
CA SER A 104 0.00 -19.28 -0.49
C SER A 104 -0.90 -20.10 -1.44
N LYS A 105 -1.80 -19.43 -2.19
CA LYS A 105 -2.67 -20.06 -3.19
C LYS A 105 -2.10 -20.01 -4.61
N ALA A 106 -0.96 -19.36 -4.82
CA ALA A 106 -0.32 -19.32 -6.12
C ALA A 106 0.18 -20.71 -6.53
N LYS A 107 0.10 -21.02 -7.82
CA LYS A 107 0.50 -22.33 -8.35
C LYS A 107 1.98 -22.64 -8.14
N ASP A 108 2.81 -21.62 -8.11
CA ASP A 108 4.27 -21.68 -7.95
C ASP A 108 4.73 -21.41 -6.52
N TYR A 109 3.80 -21.25 -5.56
CA TYR A 109 4.09 -20.93 -4.15
C TYR A 109 5.20 -21.82 -3.55
N SER A 110 5.08 -23.14 -3.68
CA SER A 110 6.05 -24.08 -3.11
C SER A 110 7.45 -23.89 -3.70
N THR A 111 7.53 -23.65 -5.01
CA THR A 111 8.79 -23.42 -5.71
C THR A 111 9.42 -22.10 -5.30
N VAL A 112 8.61 -21.04 -5.24
CA VAL A 112 9.05 -19.69 -4.84
C VAL A 112 9.48 -19.67 -3.38
N SER A 113 8.71 -20.28 -2.47
CA SER A 113 9.07 -20.40 -1.06
C SER A 113 10.43 -21.07 -0.87
N THR A 114 10.67 -22.21 -1.52
CA THR A 114 11.96 -22.91 -1.49
C THR A 114 13.08 -22.05 -2.10
N SER A 115 12.78 -21.30 -3.16
CA SER A 115 13.77 -20.43 -3.80
C SER A 115 14.13 -19.23 -2.91
N VAL A 116 13.19 -18.68 -2.19
CA VAL A 116 13.41 -17.62 -1.20
C VAL A 116 14.31 -18.14 -0.08
N ASP A 117 14.01 -19.33 0.48
CA ASP A 117 14.83 -19.96 1.51
C ASP A 117 16.26 -20.21 1.07
N ASN A 118 16.45 -20.72 -0.14
CA ASN A 118 17.78 -20.96 -0.71
C ASN A 118 18.50 -19.66 -1.09
N GLY A 119 17.75 -18.60 -1.37
CA GLY A 119 18.26 -17.31 -1.81
C GLY A 119 18.56 -16.31 -0.68
N MET A 120 18.46 -16.67 0.60
CA MET A 120 18.59 -15.77 1.75
C MET A 120 19.78 -14.81 1.67
N LYS A 121 20.97 -15.32 1.31
CA LYS A 121 22.17 -14.48 1.18
C LYS A 121 22.06 -13.43 0.09
N VAL A 122 21.40 -13.76 -1.02
CA VAL A 122 21.19 -12.82 -2.13
C VAL A 122 20.19 -11.75 -1.68
N LEU A 123 19.13 -12.15 -1.00
CA LEU A 123 18.11 -11.24 -0.48
C LEU A 123 18.71 -10.27 0.55
N VAL A 124 19.52 -10.76 1.50
CA VAL A 124 20.22 -9.90 2.47
C VAL A 124 21.12 -8.89 1.76
N ASN A 125 21.83 -9.30 0.71
CA ASN A 125 22.68 -8.38 -0.07
C ASN A 125 21.84 -7.31 -0.78
N LYS A 126 20.71 -7.69 -1.39
CA LYS A 126 19.79 -6.74 -2.03
C LYS A 126 19.22 -5.75 -1.02
N ILE A 127 18.77 -6.21 0.14
CA ILE A 127 18.27 -5.37 1.22
C ILE A 127 19.34 -4.37 1.70
N THR A 128 20.56 -4.85 1.91
CA THR A 128 21.68 -4.01 2.33
C THR A 128 22.02 -2.95 1.27
N ASN A 129 22.03 -3.33 0.00
CA ASN A 129 22.29 -2.39 -1.10
C ASN A 129 21.17 -1.34 -1.20
N GLU A 130 19.92 -1.74 -1.03
CA GLU A 130 18.79 -0.81 -1.01
C GLU A 130 18.90 0.18 0.17
N ALA A 131 19.18 -0.35 1.37
CA ALA A 131 19.36 0.46 2.56
C ALA A 131 20.49 1.49 2.41
N ASN A 132 21.58 1.12 1.73
CA ASN A 132 22.73 2.00 1.48
C ASN A 132 22.46 3.16 0.51
N LYS A 133 21.32 3.19 -0.17
CA LYS A 133 20.90 4.34 -0.98
C LYS A 133 20.46 5.51 -0.11
N TYR A 134 20.18 5.28 1.16
CA TYR A 134 19.69 6.25 2.12
C TYR A 134 20.77 6.61 3.14
N THR A 135 20.57 7.73 3.82
CA THR A 135 21.42 8.13 4.95
C THR A 135 20.80 7.63 6.25
N TYR A 136 21.59 7.62 7.33
CA TYR A 136 21.10 7.29 8.68
C TYR A 136 19.86 8.08 9.08
N SER A 137 19.83 9.39 8.77
CA SER A 137 18.70 10.27 9.12
C SER A 137 17.45 10.07 8.26
N THR A 138 17.59 9.51 7.05
CA THR A 138 16.48 9.41 6.09
C THR A 138 15.93 8.00 5.92
N ILE A 139 16.65 6.96 6.35
CA ILE A 139 16.27 5.56 6.11
C ILE A 139 14.88 5.23 6.67
N SER A 140 14.58 5.65 7.90
CA SER A 140 13.29 5.37 8.53
C SER A 140 12.12 6.08 7.83
N ALA A 141 12.34 7.29 7.32
CA ALA A 141 11.33 8.05 6.59
C ALA A 141 11.03 7.46 5.21
N ASN A 142 12.00 6.74 4.62
CA ASN A 142 11.87 6.14 3.29
C ASN A 142 11.50 4.64 3.33
N LYS A 143 11.07 4.13 4.48
CA LYS A 143 10.69 2.73 4.67
C LYS A 143 9.72 2.24 3.59
N SER A 144 8.64 2.95 3.31
CA SER A 144 7.62 2.56 2.33
C SER A 144 8.16 2.52 0.90
N THR A 145 9.09 3.42 0.55
CA THR A 145 9.78 3.41 -0.75
C THR A 145 10.67 2.18 -0.86
N MET A 146 11.44 1.87 0.18
CA MET A 146 12.27 0.66 0.24
C MET A 146 11.44 -0.63 0.09
N GLU A 147 10.29 -0.72 0.79
CA GLU A 147 9.38 -1.87 0.67
C GLU A 147 8.90 -2.06 -0.77
N THR A 148 8.55 -0.95 -1.45
CA THR A 148 8.09 -0.99 -2.84
C THR A 148 9.21 -1.37 -3.82
N ASP A 149 10.40 -0.82 -3.65
CA ASP A 149 11.53 -1.07 -4.53
C ASP A 149 12.07 -2.51 -4.36
N LEU A 150 12.17 -2.98 -3.11
CA LEU A 150 12.55 -4.36 -2.82
C LEU A 150 11.50 -5.36 -3.33
N LEU A 151 10.21 -5.04 -3.24
CA LEU A 151 9.16 -5.90 -3.81
C LEU A 151 9.37 -6.12 -5.31
N LYS A 152 9.59 -5.04 -6.06
CA LYS A 152 9.86 -5.12 -7.50
C LYS A 152 11.14 -5.92 -7.78
N GLU A 153 12.21 -5.62 -7.05
CA GLU A 153 13.50 -6.29 -7.23
C GLU A 153 13.41 -7.80 -6.93
N PHE A 154 12.64 -8.20 -5.93
CA PHE A 154 12.42 -9.61 -5.59
C PHE A 154 11.53 -10.30 -6.62
N GLN A 155 10.46 -9.64 -7.11
CA GLN A 155 9.63 -10.17 -8.20
C GLN A 155 10.45 -10.40 -9.48
N GLU A 156 11.32 -9.47 -9.83
CA GLU A 156 12.24 -9.61 -10.98
C GLU A 156 13.27 -10.73 -10.76
N LEU A 157 13.85 -10.83 -9.55
CA LEU A 157 14.85 -11.85 -9.21
C LEU A 157 14.29 -13.26 -9.35
N PHE A 158 13.09 -13.50 -8.81
CA PHE A 158 12.44 -14.81 -8.82
C PHE A 158 11.52 -15.02 -10.04
N LYS A 159 11.32 -13.98 -10.88
CA LYS A 159 10.44 -13.97 -12.06
C LYS A 159 9.02 -14.44 -11.72
N THR A 160 8.45 -13.92 -10.65
CA THR A 160 7.16 -14.34 -10.14
C THR A 160 6.37 -13.15 -9.57
N GLU A 161 5.04 -13.22 -9.68
CA GLU A 161 4.10 -12.31 -8.99
C GLU A 161 3.57 -12.91 -7.67
N THR A 162 4.04 -14.10 -7.29
CA THR A 162 3.67 -14.77 -6.04
C THR A 162 4.17 -14.02 -4.81
N ILE A 163 5.27 -13.25 -4.95
CA ILE A 163 5.72 -12.30 -3.94
C ILE A 163 4.80 -11.07 -4.01
N GLN A 164 4.02 -10.84 -2.96
CA GLN A 164 3.01 -9.77 -2.94
C GLN A 164 3.38 -8.58 -2.06
N SER A 165 4.23 -8.79 -1.06
CA SER A 165 4.64 -7.74 -0.15
C SER A 165 6.04 -7.98 0.40
N VAL A 166 6.70 -6.88 0.74
CA VAL A 166 7.92 -6.86 1.54
C VAL A 166 7.64 -5.95 2.72
N LEU A 167 7.83 -6.44 3.92
CA LEU A 167 7.66 -5.69 5.16
C LEU A 167 9.02 -5.48 5.79
N ILE A 168 9.30 -4.24 6.19
CA ILE A 168 10.56 -3.87 6.81
C ILE A 168 10.29 -3.24 8.18
N ASN A 169 10.98 -3.70 9.19
CA ASN A 169 11.07 -2.98 10.46
C ASN A 169 12.47 -2.36 10.56
N ILE A 170 12.57 -1.07 10.92
CA ILE A 170 13.84 -0.34 10.99
C ILE A 170 13.99 0.25 12.38
N VAL A 171 15.07 -0.12 13.06
CA VAL A 171 15.49 0.46 14.34
C VAL A 171 16.84 1.14 14.12
N VAL A 172 16.92 2.45 14.36
CA VAL A 172 18.15 3.25 14.27
C VAL A 172 18.75 3.42 15.67
N GLN A 173 20.10 3.26 15.80
CA GLN A 173 20.85 3.28 17.06
C GLN A 173 22.06 4.23 16.97
#